data_fbd53bbf55ba095e4595fc0df639b431
#
_entry.id   fbd53bbf55ba095e4595fc0df639b431
#
_cell.length_a   1.000
_cell.length_b   1.000
_cell.length_c   1.000
_cell.angle_alpha   90.00
_cell.angle_beta   90.00
_cell.angle_gamma   90.00
#
_symmetry.space_group_name_H-M   'P 1'
#
loop_
_entity.id
_entity.type
_entity.pdbx_description
1 polymer ?
#
loop_
_entity_poly.entity_id
_entity_poly.type
_entity_poly.pdbx_seq_one_letter_code
_entity_poly.pdbx_strand_id
1 'polypeptide(L)'
;VPATAWATGFTIAGPLILSFVQWLAAKAAADGIQHLYFLAREGQILKLVYDQWVSNDANAIASDYLVLSRRAITVPMISNFDDILQIARVQYYPNHLSEFIQERYGLKLSHEELQNFARLGFWPTNKLVSVENENIDHLMPVLQTLEERILTNAQIEHPGLLAYLNSVGLNTNSKSAIVDIGYSATIQGYLNRLMNQAIHGYYLMTTTRVQKISSQYDAITQGYFAHDIDPKISPPPIFLKSFSLEKLLSSDDAQIVSYRQTDSGDILSEFRHLADEERQSMLTRAEIRRGIMDFVNQSITIRDKLVSDFKVPPDIAID
;
A
#
# COMPACT_ATOMS: atom_id res chain seq x y z
N VAL A 1 7.84 4.54 27.58
CA VAL A 1 8.27 4.66 26.17
C VAL A 1 9.54 5.48 26.16
N PRO A 2 10.61 5.05 25.51
CA PRO A 2 11.87 5.78 25.51
C PRO A 2 11.68 7.18 24.88
N ALA A 3 12.27 8.20 25.49
CA ALA A 3 12.39 9.55 24.92
C ALA A 3 12.96 9.53 23.48
N THR A 4 13.69 8.47 23.14
CA THR A 4 14.25 8.17 21.83
C THR A 4 13.19 7.97 20.73
N ALA A 5 11.98 7.46 21.01
CA ALA A 5 10.96 7.26 20.00
C ALA A 5 10.43 8.61 19.48
N TRP A 6 10.09 9.53 20.39
CA TRP A 6 9.73 10.90 20.01
C TRP A 6 10.86 11.61 19.28
N ALA A 7 12.10 11.50 19.78
CA ALA A 7 13.25 12.11 19.13
C ALA A 7 13.48 11.56 17.71
N THR A 8 13.33 10.25 17.50
CA THR A 8 13.38 9.64 16.15
C THR A 8 12.30 10.24 15.24
N GLY A 9 11.09 10.40 15.76
CA GLY A 9 10.00 11.07 15.04
C GLY A 9 10.34 12.50 14.67
N PHE A 10 10.87 13.27 15.64
CA PHE A 10 11.16 14.68 15.46
C PHE A 10 12.38 14.95 14.57
N THR A 11 13.50 14.22 14.78
CA THR A 11 14.79 14.55 14.13
C THR A 11 15.04 13.80 12.82
N ILE A 12 14.34 12.66 12.58
CA ILE A 12 14.54 11.81 11.40
C ILE A 12 13.28 11.75 10.55
N ALA A 13 12.20 11.18 11.08
CA ALA A 13 11.01 10.94 10.29
C ALA A 13 10.26 12.24 9.92
N GLY A 14 10.24 13.24 10.79
CA GLY A 14 9.61 14.55 10.55
C GLY A 14 10.21 15.27 9.34
N PRO A 15 11.52 15.53 9.29
CA PRO A 15 12.18 16.11 8.13
C PRO A 15 11.93 15.31 6.84
N LEU A 16 12.09 13.99 6.90
CA LEU A 16 11.89 13.08 5.77
C LEU A 16 10.47 13.19 5.19
N ILE A 17 9.44 13.11 6.03
CA ILE A 17 8.06 13.16 5.57
C ILE A 17 7.67 14.56 5.13
N LEU A 18 8.10 15.61 5.85
CA LEU A 18 7.76 16.97 5.48
C LEU A 18 8.39 17.36 4.14
N SER A 19 9.65 16.97 3.87
CA SER A 19 10.28 17.23 2.57
C SER A 19 9.52 16.56 1.42
N PHE A 20 9.08 15.31 1.62
CA PHE A 20 8.22 14.60 0.65
C PHE A 20 6.89 15.31 0.45
N VAL A 21 6.22 15.71 1.52
CA VAL A 21 4.90 16.37 1.45
C VAL A 21 5.00 17.75 0.77
N GLN A 22 6.06 18.51 1.00
CA GLN A 22 6.31 19.79 0.31
C GLN A 22 6.48 19.59 -1.20
N TRP A 23 7.27 18.57 -1.59
CA TRP A 23 7.41 18.21 -2.99
C TRP A 23 6.08 17.72 -3.59
N LEU A 24 5.34 16.86 -2.88
CA LEU A 24 4.05 16.34 -3.29
C LEU A 24 3.05 17.46 -3.58
N ALA A 25 2.90 18.42 -2.66
CA ALA A 25 1.96 19.52 -2.81
C ALA A 25 2.27 20.34 -4.06
N ALA A 26 3.55 20.71 -4.26
CA ALA A 26 3.98 21.47 -5.43
C ALA A 26 3.83 20.68 -6.74
N LYS A 27 4.19 19.39 -6.71
CA LYS A 27 4.16 18.54 -7.90
C LYS A 27 2.74 18.19 -8.33
N ALA A 28 1.87 17.85 -7.38
CA ALA A 28 0.48 17.55 -7.65
C ALA A 28 -0.27 18.78 -8.22
N ALA A 29 0.01 19.97 -7.68
CA ALA A 29 -0.53 21.21 -8.21
C ALA A 29 -0.06 21.47 -9.65
N ALA A 30 1.25 21.32 -9.93
CA ALA A 30 1.81 21.48 -11.27
C ALA A 30 1.25 20.47 -12.28
N ASP A 31 0.97 19.25 -11.85
CA ASP A 31 0.36 18.19 -12.67
C ASP A 31 -1.17 18.37 -12.80
N GLY A 32 -1.77 19.37 -12.14
CA GLY A 32 -3.20 19.65 -12.17
C GLY A 32 -4.06 18.59 -11.50
N ILE A 33 -3.53 17.92 -10.46
CA ILE A 33 -4.26 16.95 -9.64
C ILE A 33 -5.33 17.69 -8.84
N GLN A 34 -6.50 17.08 -8.75
CA GLN A 34 -7.67 17.63 -8.05
C GLN A 34 -7.95 16.90 -6.74
N HIS A 35 -7.47 15.67 -6.59
CA HIS A 35 -7.67 14.85 -5.39
C HIS A 35 -6.50 13.92 -5.14
N LEU A 36 -6.04 13.86 -3.87
CA LEU A 36 -4.98 12.96 -3.40
C LEU A 36 -5.57 11.86 -2.53
N TYR A 37 -5.24 10.60 -2.85
CA TYR A 37 -5.62 9.43 -2.06
C TYR A 37 -4.38 8.80 -1.42
N PHE A 38 -4.27 8.95 -0.10
CA PHE A 38 -3.16 8.40 0.67
C PHE A 38 -3.44 6.93 1.04
N LEU A 39 -2.64 6.01 0.51
CA LEU A 39 -2.85 4.57 0.69
C LEU A 39 -2.56 4.10 2.13
N ALA A 40 -3.45 3.28 2.66
CA ALA A 40 -3.22 2.57 3.92
C ALA A 40 -2.01 1.59 3.77
N ARG A 41 -1.17 1.43 4.81
CA ARG A 41 -1.33 1.99 6.17
C ARG A 41 -0.46 3.24 6.40
N GLU A 42 0.65 3.32 5.70
CA GLU A 42 1.67 4.38 5.86
C GLU A 42 1.13 5.75 5.40
N GLY A 43 0.20 5.76 4.46
CA GLY A 43 -0.45 6.98 3.99
C GLY A 43 -1.22 7.76 5.07
N GLN A 44 -1.55 7.15 6.23
CA GLN A 44 -2.22 7.86 7.31
C GLN A 44 -1.37 9.02 7.84
N ILE A 45 -0.11 8.75 8.17
CA ILE A 45 0.78 9.82 8.68
C ILE A 45 1.15 10.81 7.58
N LEU A 46 1.32 10.34 6.32
CA LEU A 46 1.57 11.23 5.19
C LEU A 46 0.41 12.21 4.98
N LYS A 47 -0.83 11.73 5.08
CA LYS A 47 -2.03 12.57 5.00
C LYS A 47 -2.10 13.58 6.14
N LEU A 48 -1.87 13.13 7.38
CA LEU A 48 -1.88 14.04 8.54
C LEU A 48 -0.87 15.17 8.38
N VAL A 49 0.33 14.88 7.91
CA VAL A 49 1.35 15.90 7.64
C VAL A 49 0.95 16.80 6.47
N TYR A 50 0.38 16.22 5.39
CA TYR A 50 -0.12 17.00 4.25
C TYR A 50 -1.22 17.98 4.69
N ASP A 51 -2.26 17.50 5.34
CA ASP A 51 -3.38 18.33 5.78
C ASP A 51 -2.93 19.45 6.72
N GLN A 52 -1.99 19.13 7.63
CA GLN A 52 -1.44 20.12 8.54
C GLN A 52 -0.57 21.17 7.81
N TRP A 53 0.25 20.72 6.83
CA TRP A 53 1.12 21.62 6.07
C TRP A 53 0.33 22.61 5.21
N VAL A 54 -0.76 22.15 4.58
CA VAL A 54 -1.58 22.96 3.67
C VAL A 54 -2.79 23.62 4.36
N SER A 55 -2.91 23.52 5.68
CA SER A 55 -4.10 23.92 6.45
C SER A 55 -4.56 25.38 6.21
N ASN A 56 -3.64 26.28 5.86
CA ASN A 56 -3.91 27.69 5.57
C ASN A 56 -3.87 28.02 4.07
N ASP A 57 -3.73 27.02 3.19
CA ASP A 57 -3.70 27.22 1.74
C ASP A 57 -5.10 27.06 1.15
N ALA A 58 -5.68 28.16 0.67
CA ALA A 58 -7.00 28.16 0.04
C ALA A 58 -7.07 27.35 -1.27
N ASN A 59 -5.91 27.05 -1.88
CA ASN A 59 -5.79 26.25 -3.08
C ASN A 59 -5.32 24.81 -2.81
N ALA A 60 -5.35 24.37 -1.54
CA ALA A 60 -4.96 23.02 -1.17
C ALA A 60 -5.78 21.97 -1.94
N ILE A 61 -5.09 20.95 -2.46
CA ILE A 61 -5.75 19.84 -3.14
C ILE A 61 -6.44 18.98 -2.08
N ALA A 62 -7.71 18.62 -2.34
CA ALA A 62 -8.47 17.75 -1.45
C ALA A 62 -7.76 16.40 -1.25
N SER A 63 -7.87 15.85 -0.05
CA SER A 63 -7.17 14.62 0.30
C SER A 63 -8.02 13.66 1.11
N ASP A 64 -7.94 12.37 0.79
CA ASP A 64 -8.57 11.29 1.54
C ASP A 64 -7.59 10.16 1.88
N TYR A 65 -7.89 9.45 2.96
CA TYR A 65 -7.19 8.23 3.33
C TYR A 65 -7.88 7.05 2.67
N LEU A 66 -7.17 6.36 1.77
CA LEU A 66 -7.71 5.24 1.02
C LEU A 66 -7.34 3.92 1.71
N VAL A 67 -8.33 3.30 2.36
CA VAL A 67 -8.15 2.03 3.06
C VAL A 67 -8.16 0.90 2.04
N LEU A 68 -7.03 0.68 1.39
CA LEU A 68 -6.89 -0.33 0.36
C LEU A 68 -5.59 -1.10 0.55
N SER A 69 -5.63 -2.40 0.35
CA SER A 69 -4.46 -3.28 0.35
C SER A 69 -4.30 -3.96 -1.01
N ARG A 70 -3.11 -4.50 -1.26
CA ARG A 70 -2.88 -5.30 -2.46
C ARG A 70 -3.91 -6.42 -2.59
N ARG A 71 -4.16 -7.18 -1.51
CA ARG A 71 -5.13 -8.27 -1.52
C ARG A 71 -6.55 -7.78 -1.81
N ALA A 72 -6.98 -6.70 -1.16
CA ALA A 72 -8.34 -6.17 -1.29
C ALA A 72 -8.67 -5.65 -2.69
N ILE A 73 -7.65 -5.33 -3.52
CA ILE A 73 -7.87 -4.94 -4.91
C ILE A 73 -7.59 -6.06 -5.91
N THR A 74 -6.59 -6.93 -5.66
CA THR A 74 -6.22 -7.94 -6.65
C THR A 74 -7.24 -9.06 -6.75
N VAL A 75 -7.78 -9.53 -5.62
CA VAL A 75 -8.73 -10.66 -5.63
C VAL A 75 -10.03 -10.33 -6.36
N PRO A 76 -10.71 -9.19 -6.11
CA PRO A 76 -11.90 -8.80 -6.87
C PRO A 76 -11.67 -8.63 -8.37
N MET A 77 -10.44 -8.48 -8.82
CA MET A 77 -10.07 -8.29 -10.23
C MET A 77 -9.72 -9.59 -10.96
N ILE A 78 -9.77 -10.74 -10.29
CA ILE A 78 -9.56 -12.05 -10.90
C ILE A 78 -10.76 -12.39 -11.76
N SER A 79 -10.55 -12.59 -13.06
CA SER A 79 -11.59 -12.90 -14.04
C SER A 79 -11.37 -14.23 -14.79
N ASN A 80 -10.17 -14.78 -14.70
CA ASN A 80 -9.77 -16.00 -15.41
C ASN A 80 -8.58 -16.67 -14.72
N PHE A 81 -8.18 -17.83 -15.20
CA PHE A 81 -7.06 -18.59 -14.63
C PHE A 81 -5.71 -17.89 -14.76
N ASP A 82 -5.49 -17.12 -15.83
CA ASP A 82 -4.25 -16.37 -16.01
C ASP A 82 -4.07 -15.28 -14.93
N ASP A 83 -5.16 -14.61 -14.52
CA ASP A 83 -5.13 -13.67 -13.39
C ASP A 83 -4.72 -14.39 -12.09
N ILE A 84 -5.21 -15.62 -11.86
CA ILE A 84 -4.82 -16.46 -10.71
C ILE A 84 -3.31 -16.71 -10.75
N LEU A 85 -2.78 -17.11 -11.90
CA LEU A 85 -1.36 -17.39 -12.08
C LEU A 85 -0.49 -16.14 -11.90
N GLN A 86 -0.93 -14.98 -12.37
CA GLN A 86 -0.19 -13.72 -12.18
C GLN A 86 -0.05 -13.38 -10.69
N ILE A 87 -1.10 -13.56 -9.90
CA ILE A 87 -1.06 -13.33 -8.45
C ILE A 87 -0.15 -14.35 -7.76
N ALA A 88 -0.20 -15.62 -8.19
CA ALA A 88 0.65 -16.67 -7.63
C ALA A 88 2.15 -16.40 -7.85
N ARG A 89 2.53 -15.84 -9.01
CA ARG A 89 3.94 -15.56 -9.37
C ARG A 89 4.62 -14.49 -8.54
N VAL A 90 3.87 -13.68 -7.81
CA VAL A 90 4.46 -12.69 -6.90
C VAL A 90 5.26 -13.39 -5.82
N GLN A 91 6.51 -12.96 -5.61
CA GLN A 91 7.41 -13.52 -4.59
C GLN A 91 6.69 -13.80 -3.27
N TYR A 92 6.91 -14.98 -2.70
CA TYR A 92 6.31 -15.41 -1.45
C TYR A 92 7.34 -16.14 -0.60
N TYR A 93 7.47 -15.71 0.65
CA TYR A 93 8.38 -16.35 1.60
C TYR A 93 7.78 -17.66 2.13
N PRO A 94 8.62 -18.64 2.52
CA PRO A 94 8.15 -19.94 2.93
C PRO A 94 7.07 -19.88 4.01
N ASN A 95 5.87 -20.42 3.72
CA ASN A 95 4.74 -20.50 4.63
C ASN A 95 3.83 -21.68 4.25
N HIS A 96 2.84 -22.02 5.09
CA HIS A 96 1.90 -23.09 4.81
C HIS A 96 0.99 -22.80 3.61
N LEU A 97 0.55 -23.86 2.93
CA LEU A 97 -0.35 -23.75 1.77
C LEU A 97 -1.67 -23.03 2.14
N SER A 98 -2.23 -23.31 3.32
CA SER A 98 -3.43 -22.64 3.83
C SER A 98 -3.26 -21.12 3.90
N GLU A 99 -2.14 -20.67 4.43
CA GLU A 99 -1.80 -19.25 4.53
C GLU A 99 -1.62 -18.61 3.15
N PHE A 100 -0.89 -19.29 2.26
CA PHE A 100 -0.70 -18.81 0.89
C PHE A 100 -2.05 -18.63 0.17
N ILE A 101 -2.93 -19.61 0.22
CA ILE A 101 -4.24 -19.55 -0.44
C ILE A 101 -5.14 -18.49 0.21
N GLN A 102 -5.11 -18.35 1.53
CA GLN A 102 -5.88 -17.33 2.23
C GLN A 102 -5.37 -15.92 1.91
N GLU A 103 -4.06 -15.69 1.94
CA GLU A 103 -3.47 -14.38 1.69
C GLU A 103 -3.61 -13.94 0.22
N ARG A 104 -3.48 -14.88 -0.73
CA ARG A 104 -3.50 -14.58 -2.17
C ARG A 104 -4.91 -14.51 -2.76
N TYR A 105 -5.82 -15.37 -2.28
CA TYR A 105 -7.13 -15.54 -2.90
C TYR A 105 -8.30 -15.44 -1.92
N GLY A 106 -8.05 -15.26 -0.62
CA GLY A 106 -9.09 -15.11 0.39
C GLY A 106 -9.84 -16.40 0.73
N LEU A 107 -9.36 -17.54 0.29
CA LEU A 107 -10.00 -18.82 0.56
C LEU A 107 -9.41 -19.48 1.81
N LYS A 108 -10.29 -19.91 2.72
CA LYS A 108 -9.89 -20.78 3.84
C LYS A 108 -9.98 -22.24 3.39
N LEU A 109 -8.88 -22.96 3.51
CA LEU A 109 -8.84 -24.40 3.27
C LEU A 109 -9.13 -25.14 4.55
N SER A 110 -10.03 -26.13 4.50
CA SER A 110 -10.29 -27.04 5.60
C SER A 110 -9.15 -28.05 5.75
N HIS A 111 -9.07 -28.67 6.94
CA HIS A 111 -8.11 -29.75 7.17
C HIS A 111 -8.31 -30.94 6.21
N GLU A 112 -9.55 -31.25 5.90
CA GLU A 112 -9.91 -32.32 4.94
C GLU A 112 -9.40 -32.03 3.53
N GLU A 113 -9.52 -30.80 3.06
CA GLU A 113 -9.00 -30.38 1.75
C GLU A 113 -7.48 -30.49 1.70
N LEU A 114 -6.78 -30.06 2.74
CA LEU A 114 -5.32 -30.18 2.84
C LEU A 114 -4.89 -31.65 2.82
N GLN A 115 -5.59 -32.54 3.56
CA GLN A 115 -5.34 -33.99 3.52
C GLN A 115 -5.64 -34.57 2.12
N ASN A 116 -6.68 -34.09 1.45
CA ASN A 116 -7.01 -34.53 0.10
C ASN A 116 -5.92 -34.14 -0.91
N PHE A 117 -5.39 -32.93 -0.85
CA PHE A 117 -4.25 -32.51 -1.68
C PHE A 117 -3.01 -33.39 -1.43
N ALA A 118 -2.74 -33.76 -0.18
CA ALA A 118 -1.64 -34.65 0.15
C ALA A 118 -1.87 -36.08 -0.42
N ARG A 119 -3.08 -36.61 -0.29
CA ARG A 119 -3.45 -37.94 -0.81
C ARG A 119 -3.37 -38.02 -2.33
N LEU A 120 -3.74 -36.96 -3.02
CA LEU A 120 -3.65 -36.84 -4.48
C LEU A 120 -2.23 -36.55 -4.98
N GLY A 121 -1.28 -36.32 -4.09
CA GLY A 121 0.10 -35.98 -4.45
C GLY A 121 0.25 -34.53 -4.96
N PHE A 122 -0.76 -33.70 -4.82
CA PHE A 122 -0.73 -32.29 -5.28
C PHE A 122 0.12 -31.44 -4.33
N TRP A 123 -0.02 -31.66 -3.00
CA TRP A 123 0.73 -30.92 -2.01
C TRP A 123 1.02 -31.75 -0.75
N PRO A 124 2.28 -32.09 -0.42
CA PRO A 124 2.63 -32.78 0.81
C PRO A 124 2.30 -31.95 2.06
N THR A 125 1.78 -32.57 3.12
CA THR A 125 1.25 -31.93 4.33
C THR A 125 2.24 -30.95 5.01
N ASN A 126 3.53 -31.28 4.99
CA ASN A 126 4.57 -30.48 5.66
C ASN A 126 5.38 -29.60 4.72
N LYS A 127 5.02 -29.55 3.44
CA LYS A 127 5.73 -28.72 2.46
C LYS A 127 5.28 -27.28 2.58
N LEU A 128 6.24 -26.35 2.68
CA LEU A 128 5.97 -24.92 2.64
C LEU A 128 5.91 -24.43 1.19
N VAL A 129 5.02 -23.49 0.94
CA VAL A 129 4.98 -22.73 -0.32
C VAL A 129 6.07 -21.69 -0.28
N SER A 130 6.89 -21.64 -1.31
CA SER A 130 7.85 -20.58 -1.61
C SER A 130 7.75 -20.25 -3.08
N VAL A 131 7.68 -18.98 -3.42
CA VAL A 131 7.68 -18.52 -4.82
C VAL A 131 8.88 -17.62 -5.05
N GLU A 132 9.82 -18.13 -5.82
CA GLU A 132 11.04 -17.44 -6.22
C GLU A 132 11.15 -17.43 -7.75
N ASN A 133 11.61 -16.32 -8.30
CA ASN A 133 11.79 -16.16 -9.74
C ASN A 133 10.52 -16.50 -10.56
N GLU A 134 9.33 -16.17 -10.01
CA GLU A 134 8.03 -16.42 -10.65
C GLU A 134 7.70 -17.91 -10.90
N ASN A 135 8.47 -18.85 -10.36
CA ASN A 135 8.22 -20.29 -10.54
C ASN A 135 7.07 -20.77 -9.63
N ILE A 136 5.98 -21.22 -10.25
CA ILE A 136 4.76 -21.73 -9.60
C ILE A 136 4.34 -23.11 -10.10
N ASP A 137 5.18 -23.83 -10.86
CA ASP A 137 4.82 -25.12 -11.45
C ASP A 137 4.33 -26.11 -10.39
N HIS A 138 4.94 -26.08 -9.22
CA HIS A 138 4.57 -26.91 -8.07
C HIS A 138 3.21 -26.59 -7.46
N LEU A 139 2.62 -25.42 -7.76
CA LEU A 139 1.30 -24.99 -7.28
C LEU A 139 0.18 -25.30 -8.29
N MET A 140 0.51 -25.61 -9.53
CA MET A 140 -0.46 -25.77 -10.62
C MET A 140 -1.61 -26.74 -10.28
N PRO A 141 -1.37 -27.96 -9.76
CA PRO A 141 -2.47 -28.88 -9.47
C PRO A 141 -3.44 -28.33 -8.40
N VAL A 142 -2.91 -27.63 -7.40
CA VAL A 142 -3.72 -27.00 -6.34
C VAL A 142 -4.54 -25.84 -6.92
N LEU A 143 -3.90 -24.96 -7.68
CA LEU A 143 -4.58 -23.77 -8.25
C LEU A 143 -5.66 -24.18 -9.24
N GLN A 144 -5.42 -25.18 -10.09
CA GLN A 144 -6.45 -25.72 -11.00
C GLN A 144 -7.66 -26.28 -10.24
N THR A 145 -7.42 -27.01 -9.14
CA THR A 145 -8.50 -27.54 -8.32
C THR A 145 -9.33 -26.45 -7.63
N LEU A 146 -8.68 -25.32 -7.29
CA LEU A 146 -9.32 -24.21 -6.59
C LEU A 146 -9.88 -23.12 -7.54
N GLU A 147 -9.67 -23.23 -8.84
CA GLU A 147 -10.02 -22.19 -9.83
C GLU A 147 -11.44 -21.66 -9.67
N GLU A 148 -12.43 -22.56 -9.71
CA GLU A 148 -13.85 -22.18 -9.61
C GLU A 148 -14.17 -21.43 -8.31
N ARG A 149 -13.59 -21.89 -7.20
CA ARG A 149 -13.79 -21.24 -5.89
C ARG A 149 -13.12 -19.87 -5.83
N ILE A 150 -11.92 -19.72 -6.42
CA ILE A 150 -11.22 -18.44 -6.49
C ILE A 150 -12.03 -17.44 -7.32
N LEU A 151 -12.52 -17.85 -8.49
CA LEU A 151 -13.37 -17.03 -9.36
C LEU A 151 -14.68 -16.64 -8.67
N THR A 152 -15.32 -17.56 -7.98
CA THR A 152 -16.55 -17.29 -7.20
C THR A 152 -16.27 -16.27 -6.09
N ASN A 153 -15.17 -16.42 -5.33
CA ASN A 153 -14.82 -15.46 -4.29
C ASN A 153 -14.52 -14.06 -4.86
N ALA A 154 -13.84 -13.99 -6.00
CA ALA A 154 -13.59 -12.73 -6.69
C ALA A 154 -14.91 -12.02 -7.09
N GLN A 155 -15.89 -12.75 -7.63
CA GLN A 155 -17.21 -12.22 -7.98
C GLN A 155 -17.99 -11.71 -6.75
N ILE A 156 -17.85 -12.36 -5.60
CA ILE A 156 -18.50 -11.93 -4.35
C ILE A 156 -17.87 -10.62 -3.81
N GLU A 157 -16.55 -10.45 -3.94
CA GLU A 157 -15.84 -9.28 -3.40
C GLU A 157 -15.89 -8.07 -4.34
N HIS A 158 -16.04 -8.28 -5.65
CA HIS A 158 -16.01 -7.22 -6.66
C HIS A 158 -17.02 -6.09 -6.42
N PRO A 159 -18.32 -6.36 -6.17
CA PRO A 159 -19.31 -5.31 -5.89
C PRO A 159 -18.96 -4.50 -4.64
N GLY A 160 -18.47 -5.15 -3.58
CA GLY A 160 -18.07 -4.48 -2.35
C GLY A 160 -16.89 -3.52 -2.55
N LEU A 161 -15.89 -3.93 -3.33
CA LEU A 161 -14.78 -3.05 -3.69
C LEU A 161 -15.27 -1.83 -4.47
N LEU A 162 -16.11 -2.03 -5.50
CA LEU A 162 -16.68 -0.92 -6.29
C LEU A 162 -17.50 0.03 -5.42
N ALA A 163 -18.35 -0.50 -4.55
CA ALA A 163 -19.15 0.31 -3.62
C ALA A 163 -18.24 1.16 -2.71
N TYR A 164 -17.15 0.58 -2.18
CA TYR A 164 -16.18 1.31 -1.37
C TYR A 164 -15.49 2.43 -2.16
N LEU A 165 -14.96 2.13 -3.35
CA LEU A 165 -14.28 3.14 -4.17
C LEU A 165 -15.23 4.27 -4.60
N ASN A 166 -16.49 3.95 -4.86
CA ASN A 166 -17.54 4.94 -5.11
C ASN A 166 -17.80 5.82 -3.88
N SER A 167 -17.87 5.22 -2.69
CA SER A 167 -18.14 5.95 -1.44
C SER A 167 -17.05 6.95 -1.08
N VAL A 168 -15.80 6.70 -1.49
CA VAL A 168 -14.67 7.62 -1.30
C VAL A 168 -14.44 8.55 -2.51
N GLY A 169 -15.32 8.50 -3.50
CA GLY A 169 -15.30 9.41 -4.64
C GLY A 169 -14.19 9.14 -5.68
N LEU A 170 -13.52 7.98 -5.63
CA LEU A 170 -12.41 7.68 -6.56
C LEU A 170 -12.88 7.47 -8.02
N ASN A 171 -14.15 7.14 -8.22
CA ASN A 171 -14.74 6.94 -9.55
C ASN A 171 -15.22 8.23 -10.24
N THR A 172 -14.98 9.39 -9.65
CA THR A 172 -15.32 10.67 -10.28
C THR A 172 -14.35 10.97 -11.41
N ASN A 173 -14.80 11.74 -12.42
CA ASN A 173 -13.96 12.18 -13.54
C ASN A 173 -12.87 13.19 -13.14
N SER A 174 -12.56 13.32 -11.85
CA SER A 174 -11.52 14.19 -11.34
C SER A 174 -10.13 13.59 -11.59
N LYS A 175 -9.17 14.42 -11.94
CA LYS A 175 -7.78 14.02 -12.06
C LYS A 175 -7.21 13.69 -10.68
N SER A 176 -7.15 12.41 -10.33
CA SER A 176 -6.76 11.93 -9.02
C SER A 176 -5.35 11.36 -9.00
N ALA A 177 -4.74 11.32 -7.82
CA ALA A 177 -3.46 10.66 -7.61
C ALA A 177 -3.46 9.81 -6.35
N ILE A 178 -2.71 8.71 -6.41
CA ILE A 178 -2.36 7.85 -5.27
C ILE A 178 -1.06 8.36 -4.64
N VAL A 179 -1.02 8.38 -3.32
CA VAL A 179 0.18 8.71 -2.54
C VAL A 179 0.55 7.55 -1.65
N ASP A 180 1.80 7.08 -1.76
CA ASP A 180 2.27 5.92 -1.00
C ASP A 180 3.79 6.02 -0.74
N ILE A 181 4.32 5.26 0.20
CA ILE A 181 5.77 5.17 0.39
C ILE A 181 6.44 4.32 -0.70
N GLY A 182 5.74 3.39 -1.32
CA GLY A 182 6.25 2.64 -2.48
C GLY A 182 5.82 1.16 -2.50
N TYR A 183 6.41 0.30 -3.32
CA TYR A 183 7.58 0.58 -4.20
C TYR A 183 7.30 0.20 -5.64
N SER A 184 6.24 -0.60 -5.88
CA SER A 184 5.99 -1.27 -7.17
C SER A 184 4.77 -0.75 -7.92
N ALA A 185 4.01 0.18 -7.35
CA ALA A 185 2.77 0.74 -7.90
C ALA A 185 1.67 -0.31 -8.24
N THR A 186 1.70 -1.49 -7.61
CA THR A 186 0.77 -2.58 -7.92
C THR A 186 -0.69 -2.17 -7.71
N ILE A 187 -1.00 -1.52 -6.58
CA ILE A 187 -2.37 -1.04 -6.26
C ILE A 187 -2.83 -0.03 -7.31
N GLN A 188 -1.98 0.92 -7.67
CA GLN A 188 -2.25 1.91 -8.73
C GLN A 188 -2.57 1.23 -10.06
N GLY A 189 -1.78 0.24 -10.48
CA GLY A 189 -2.03 -0.48 -11.73
C GLY A 189 -3.39 -1.17 -11.76
N TYR A 190 -3.76 -1.86 -10.68
CA TYR A 190 -5.09 -2.47 -10.58
C TYR A 190 -6.23 -1.43 -10.52
N LEU A 191 -6.01 -0.28 -9.86
CA LEU A 191 -6.97 0.82 -9.89
C LEU A 191 -7.14 1.37 -11.31
N ASN A 192 -6.05 1.59 -12.05
CA ASN A 192 -6.12 2.03 -13.45
C ASN A 192 -6.92 1.07 -14.32
N ARG A 193 -6.67 -0.25 -14.17
CA ARG A 193 -7.44 -1.29 -14.88
C ARG A 193 -8.93 -1.25 -14.49
N LEU A 194 -9.23 -1.14 -13.19
CA LEU A 194 -10.61 -1.14 -12.68
C LEU A 194 -11.38 0.09 -13.13
N MET A 195 -10.75 1.26 -13.06
CA MET A 195 -11.37 2.55 -13.38
C MET A 195 -11.30 2.89 -14.87
N ASN A 196 -10.54 2.13 -15.65
CA ASN A 196 -10.22 2.43 -17.06
C ASN A 196 -9.69 3.87 -17.23
N GLN A 197 -8.84 4.30 -16.32
CA GLN A 197 -8.31 5.65 -16.23
C GLN A 197 -6.86 5.64 -15.74
N ALA A 198 -6.00 6.46 -16.33
CA ALA A 198 -4.64 6.67 -15.85
C ALA A 198 -4.65 7.56 -14.59
N ILE A 199 -4.50 6.93 -13.41
CA ILE A 199 -4.33 7.62 -12.12
C ILE A 199 -2.84 7.89 -11.92
N HIS A 200 -2.49 9.10 -11.45
CA HIS A 200 -1.12 9.42 -11.09
C HIS A 200 -0.71 8.71 -9.79
N GLY A 201 0.58 8.41 -9.63
CA GLY A 201 1.15 7.86 -8.40
C GLY A 201 2.36 8.65 -7.94
N TYR A 202 2.31 9.16 -6.71
CA TYR A 202 3.41 9.83 -6.05
C TYR A 202 3.93 8.96 -4.92
N TYR A 203 5.19 8.59 -5.01
CA TYR A 203 5.82 7.62 -4.12
C TYR A 203 7.03 8.25 -3.42
N LEU A 204 7.28 7.84 -2.19
CA LEU A 204 8.54 8.18 -1.55
C LEU A 204 9.71 7.62 -2.36
N MET A 205 9.59 6.36 -2.77
CA MET A 205 10.55 5.68 -3.66
C MET A 205 9.84 4.66 -4.56
N THR A 206 10.41 4.37 -5.74
CA THR A 206 9.93 3.29 -6.62
C THR A 206 11.07 2.38 -7.07
N THR A 207 10.74 1.12 -7.37
CA THR A 207 11.67 0.14 -7.94
C THR A 207 11.42 -0.06 -9.43
N THR A 208 12.34 -0.71 -10.13
CA THR A 208 12.21 -1.11 -11.55
C THR A 208 10.94 -1.90 -11.87
N ARG A 209 10.26 -2.45 -10.85
CA ARG A 209 8.96 -3.12 -11.03
C ARG A 209 7.86 -2.18 -11.53
N VAL A 210 7.98 -0.86 -11.29
CA VAL A 210 7.00 0.11 -11.81
C VAL A 210 6.97 0.14 -13.32
N GLN A 211 8.08 -0.17 -14.02
CA GLN A 211 8.14 -0.23 -15.49
C GLN A 211 7.16 -1.26 -16.04
N LYS A 212 7.09 -2.46 -15.42
CA LYS A 212 6.13 -3.50 -15.79
C LYS A 212 4.69 -3.02 -15.56
N ILE A 213 4.42 -2.40 -14.41
CA ILE A 213 3.08 -1.88 -14.06
C ILE A 213 2.70 -0.73 -14.99
N SER A 214 3.60 0.22 -15.26
CA SER A 214 3.34 1.35 -16.16
C SER A 214 3.05 0.88 -17.58
N SER A 215 3.82 -0.07 -18.10
CA SER A 215 3.59 -0.60 -19.45
C SER A 215 2.32 -1.44 -19.58
N GLN A 216 1.89 -2.12 -18.50
CA GLN A 216 0.72 -2.99 -18.51
C GLN A 216 -0.59 -2.23 -18.22
N TYR A 217 -0.54 -1.16 -17.43
CA TYR A 217 -1.73 -0.49 -16.87
C TYR A 217 -1.71 1.03 -17.07
N ASP A 218 -0.89 1.57 -17.93
CA ASP A 218 -0.75 3.02 -18.20
C ASP A 218 -0.54 3.84 -16.91
N ALA A 219 0.22 3.29 -15.95
CA ALA A 219 0.43 3.96 -14.67
C ALA A 219 1.50 5.05 -14.78
N ILE A 220 1.14 6.29 -14.44
CA ILE A 220 2.07 7.42 -14.36
C ILE A 220 2.63 7.47 -12.95
N THR A 221 3.90 7.10 -12.77
CA THR A 221 4.54 6.99 -11.45
C THR A 221 5.68 7.97 -11.30
N GLN A 222 5.85 8.53 -10.09
CA GLN A 222 6.96 9.40 -9.73
C GLN A 222 7.44 9.07 -8.32
N GLY A 223 8.77 8.90 -8.16
CA GLY A 223 9.41 8.72 -6.87
C GLY A 223 10.15 9.99 -6.46
N TYR A 224 10.06 10.36 -5.18
CA TYR A 224 10.68 11.55 -4.64
C TYR A 224 12.17 11.38 -4.37
N PHE A 225 12.56 10.51 -3.41
CA PHE A 225 13.97 10.28 -3.10
C PHE A 225 14.70 9.46 -4.15
N ALA A 226 14.00 8.50 -4.76
CA ALA A 226 14.53 7.72 -5.85
C ALA A 226 13.41 7.14 -6.71
N HIS A 227 13.64 7.08 -8.00
CA HIS A 227 12.71 6.51 -8.95
C HIS A 227 13.41 5.41 -9.75
N ASP A 228 12.67 4.29 -9.93
CA ASP A 228 13.11 3.17 -10.75
C ASP A 228 14.39 2.48 -10.22
N ILE A 229 14.48 2.31 -8.89
CA ILE A 229 15.62 1.66 -8.23
C ILE A 229 15.67 0.19 -8.61
N ASP A 230 16.83 -0.28 -9.08
CA ASP A 230 17.11 -1.71 -9.10
C ASP A 230 17.62 -2.17 -7.73
N PRO A 231 16.85 -2.98 -6.97
CA PRO A 231 17.26 -3.45 -5.66
C PRO A 231 18.55 -4.26 -5.64
N LYS A 232 18.99 -4.75 -6.80
CA LYS A 232 20.20 -5.59 -6.97
C LYS A 232 21.43 -4.76 -7.33
N ILE A 233 21.25 -3.52 -7.77
CA ILE A 233 22.32 -2.66 -8.29
C ILE A 233 22.37 -1.37 -7.47
N SER A 234 23.22 -1.33 -6.43
CA SER A 234 23.49 -0.12 -5.62
C SER A 234 22.24 0.66 -5.18
N PRO A 235 21.31 0.04 -4.44
CA PRO A 235 20.14 0.77 -3.93
C PRO A 235 20.58 1.86 -2.94
N PRO A 236 19.91 3.02 -2.91
CA PRO A 236 20.23 4.08 -1.96
C PRO A 236 20.05 3.62 -0.51
N PRO A 237 20.81 4.16 0.46
CA PRO A 237 20.78 3.72 1.86
C PRO A 237 19.36 3.72 2.47
N ILE A 238 18.54 4.71 2.15
CA ILE A 238 17.15 4.80 2.61
C ILE A 238 16.31 3.61 2.13
N PHE A 239 16.54 3.11 0.90
CA PHE A 239 15.84 1.95 0.38
C PHE A 239 16.22 0.66 1.14
N LEU A 240 17.48 0.53 1.57
CA LEU A 240 17.93 -0.61 2.39
C LEU A 240 17.23 -0.67 3.75
N LYS A 241 16.66 0.44 4.21
CA LYS A 241 15.89 0.57 5.45
C LYS A 241 14.37 0.59 5.22
N SER A 242 13.91 0.32 4.00
CA SER A 242 12.48 0.38 3.60
C SER A 242 11.56 -0.37 4.56
N PHE A 243 11.90 -1.60 4.93
CA PHE A 243 11.11 -2.40 5.89
C PHE A 243 11.00 -1.74 7.28
N SER A 244 12.07 -1.13 7.77
CA SER A 244 12.05 -0.40 9.04
C SER A 244 11.20 0.86 8.92
N LEU A 245 11.30 1.57 7.80
CA LEU A 245 10.53 2.76 7.51
C LEU A 245 9.03 2.44 7.46
N GLU A 246 8.62 1.40 6.72
CA GLU A 246 7.24 0.91 6.72
C GLU A 246 6.72 0.65 8.13
N LYS A 247 7.48 -0.10 8.93
CA LYS A 247 7.07 -0.40 10.32
C LYS A 247 6.93 0.84 11.21
N LEU A 248 7.79 1.84 11.03
CA LEU A 248 7.75 3.08 11.81
C LEU A 248 6.57 3.97 11.43
N LEU A 249 6.21 4.00 10.14
CA LEU A 249 5.18 4.87 9.59
C LEU A 249 3.78 4.23 9.55
N SER A 250 3.69 2.91 9.65
CA SER A 250 2.41 2.19 9.62
C SER A 250 1.44 2.72 10.67
N SER A 251 0.17 2.88 10.27
CA SER A 251 -0.93 3.18 11.18
C SER A 251 -1.17 2.04 12.18
N ASP A 252 -1.94 2.31 13.21
CA ASP A 252 -2.38 1.30 14.17
C ASP A 252 -3.58 0.48 13.65
N ASP A 253 -4.10 0.84 12.47
CA ASP A 253 -5.19 0.12 11.84
C ASP A 253 -4.76 -1.26 11.38
N ALA A 254 -5.67 -2.22 11.48
CA ALA A 254 -5.49 -3.51 10.86
C ALA A 254 -5.54 -3.38 9.33
N GLN A 255 -4.80 -4.25 8.63
CA GLN A 255 -4.83 -4.27 7.18
C GLN A 255 -6.20 -4.76 6.68
N ILE A 256 -6.80 -4.01 5.75
CA ILE A 256 -8.01 -4.44 5.05
C ILE A 256 -7.74 -5.70 4.23
N VAL A 257 -8.64 -6.67 4.35
CA VAL A 257 -8.60 -7.95 3.62
C VAL A 257 -9.56 -7.91 2.44
N SER A 258 -10.83 -7.55 2.68
CA SER A 258 -11.84 -7.54 1.64
C SER A 258 -12.95 -6.53 1.92
N TYR A 259 -13.63 -6.16 0.85
CA TYR A 259 -14.91 -5.46 0.88
C TYR A 259 -15.98 -6.39 0.31
N ARG A 260 -17.14 -6.43 0.97
CA ARG A 260 -18.31 -7.16 0.50
C ARG A 260 -19.52 -6.25 0.59
N GLN A 261 -20.46 -6.43 -0.30
CA GLN A 261 -21.74 -5.73 -0.24
C GLN A 261 -22.81 -6.68 0.29
N THR A 262 -23.61 -6.18 1.24
CA THR A 262 -24.78 -6.90 1.75
C THR A 262 -25.95 -6.79 0.77
N ASP A 263 -26.98 -7.59 0.97
CA ASP A 263 -28.23 -7.50 0.21
C ASP A 263 -28.94 -6.14 0.40
N SER A 264 -28.70 -5.46 1.52
CA SER A 264 -29.18 -4.09 1.79
C SER A 264 -28.37 -3.00 1.10
N GLY A 265 -27.22 -3.36 0.47
CA GLY A 265 -26.31 -2.42 -0.18
C GLY A 265 -25.22 -1.86 0.73
N ASP A 266 -25.18 -2.24 2.01
CA ASP A 266 -24.15 -1.79 2.96
C ASP A 266 -22.79 -2.40 2.62
N ILE A 267 -21.71 -1.68 2.94
CA ILE A 267 -20.35 -2.12 2.71
C ILE A 267 -19.81 -2.79 3.98
N LEU A 268 -19.49 -4.06 3.89
CA LEU A 268 -18.79 -4.81 4.95
C LEU A 268 -17.29 -4.81 4.68
N SER A 269 -16.52 -4.29 5.62
CA SER A 269 -15.05 -4.27 5.57
C SER A 269 -14.50 -5.38 6.47
N GLU A 270 -13.72 -6.29 5.90
CA GLU A 270 -13.03 -7.33 6.65
C GLU A 270 -11.57 -6.96 6.85
N PHE A 271 -11.11 -6.98 8.10
CA PHE A 271 -9.73 -6.65 8.47
C PHE A 271 -9.00 -7.88 8.99
N ARG A 272 -7.69 -7.92 8.76
CA ARG A 272 -6.79 -8.90 9.36
C ARG A 272 -6.70 -8.69 10.88
N HIS A 273 -6.55 -9.76 11.63
CA HIS A 273 -6.21 -9.61 13.05
C HIS A 273 -4.81 -9.00 13.20
N LEU A 274 -4.67 -8.06 14.12
CA LEU A 274 -3.38 -7.49 14.47
C LEU A 274 -2.54 -8.55 15.21
N ALA A 275 -1.31 -8.76 14.78
CA ALA A 275 -0.35 -9.59 15.49
C ALA A 275 0.04 -8.94 16.84
N ASP A 276 0.47 -9.76 17.80
CA ASP A 276 0.84 -9.25 19.12
C ASP A 276 2.04 -8.28 19.06
N GLU A 277 2.99 -8.52 18.16
CA GLU A 277 4.13 -7.63 17.91
C GLU A 277 3.68 -6.26 17.36
N GLU A 278 2.65 -6.22 16.52
CA GLU A 278 2.07 -4.97 16.03
C GLU A 278 1.41 -4.19 17.16
N ARG A 279 0.67 -4.87 18.04
CA ARG A 279 0.05 -4.25 19.23
C ARG A 279 1.10 -3.69 20.21
N GLN A 280 2.17 -4.46 20.48
CA GLN A 280 3.26 -4.03 21.35
C GLN A 280 3.98 -2.78 20.82
N SER A 281 4.07 -2.63 19.49
CA SER A 281 4.73 -1.49 18.86
C SER A 281 3.87 -0.22 18.76
N MET A 282 2.55 -0.27 19.04
CA MET A 282 1.63 0.87 18.92
C MET A 282 2.06 2.08 19.73
N LEU A 283 2.44 1.89 21.00
CA LEU A 283 2.89 3.00 21.86
C LEU A 283 4.15 3.67 21.30
N THR A 284 5.09 2.88 20.78
CA THR A 284 6.31 3.41 20.17
C THR A 284 5.99 4.20 18.91
N ARG A 285 5.11 3.68 18.03
CA ARG A 285 4.67 4.39 16.83
C ARG A 285 3.91 5.67 17.16
N ALA A 286 3.05 5.66 18.21
CA ALA A 286 2.35 6.87 18.67
C ALA A 286 3.34 7.98 19.06
N GLU A 287 4.42 7.65 19.78
CA GLU A 287 5.45 8.62 20.14
C GLU A 287 6.23 9.12 18.91
N ILE A 288 6.52 8.25 17.95
CA ILE A 288 7.16 8.66 16.69
C ILE A 288 6.24 9.62 15.92
N ARG A 289 4.94 9.30 15.78
CA ARG A 289 3.97 10.20 15.15
C ARG A 289 3.88 11.54 15.85
N ARG A 290 3.89 11.55 17.19
CA ARG A 290 3.92 12.80 17.95
C ARG A 290 5.17 13.62 17.61
N GLY A 291 6.35 13.00 17.57
CA GLY A 291 7.58 13.69 17.18
C GLY A 291 7.53 14.26 15.76
N ILE A 292 6.99 13.50 14.79
CA ILE A 292 6.77 13.97 13.42
C ILE A 292 5.88 15.23 13.41
N MET A 293 4.73 15.19 14.10
CA MET A 293 3.78 16.31 14.10
C MET A 293 4.34 17.53 14.82
N ASP A 294 5.13 17.34 15.90
CA ASP A 294 5.79 18.45 16.60
C ASP A 294 6.82 19.14 15.68
N PHE A 295 7.59 18.37 14.89
CA PHE A 295 8.49 18.92 13.87
C PHE A 295 7.74 19.72 12.81
N VAL A 296 6.63 19.18 12.28
CA VAL A 296 5.79 19.84 11.28
C VAL A 296 5.22 21.15 11.82
N ASN A 297 4.68 21.15 13.03
CA ASN A 297 4.11 22.35 13.67
C ASN A 297 5.16 23.44 13.89
N GLN A 298 6.39 23.08 14.29
CA GLN A 298 7.50 24.03 14.39
C GLN A 298 7.89 24.58 13.02
N SER A 299 7.95 23.72 12.00
CA SER A 299 8.25 24.11 10.62
C SER A 299 7.20 25.08 10.03
N ILE A 300 5.92 24.85 10.31
CA ILE A 300 4.82 25.77 9.96
C ILE A 300 5.02 27.13 10.67
N THR A 301 5.36 27.12 11.95
CA THR A 301 5.62 28.35 12.70
C THR A 301 6.79 29.14 12.08
N ILE A 302 7.85 28.46 11.64
CA ILE A 302 8.99 29.09 10.95
C ILE A 302 8.53 29.67 9.60
N ARG A 303 7.80 28.89 8.80
CA ARG A 303 7.25 29.33 7.50
C ARG A 303 6.40 30.59 7.67
N ASP A 304 5.46 30.55 8.60
CA ASP A 304 4.44 31.60 8.71
C ASP A 304 4.97 32.89 9.36
N LYS A 305 6.04 32.80 10.19
CA LYS A 305 6.55 33.95 10.93
C LYS A 305 7.92 34.46 10.47
N LEU A 306 8.73 33.63 9.82
CA LEU A 306 10.13 33.93 9.55
C LEU A 306 10.54 33.79 8.09
N VAL A 307 10.15 32.67 7.42
CA VAL A 307 10.64 32.31 6.09
C VAL A 307 9.48 31.74 5.28
N SER A 308 8.77 32.54 4.50
CA SER A 308 7.56 32.15 3.79
C SER A 308 7.75 31.03 2.76
N ASP A 309 8.97 30.86 2.24
CA ASP A 309 9.35 29.80 1.31
C ASP A 309 10.15 28.67 1.98
N PHE A 310 9.97 28.48 3.29
CA PHE A 310 10.65 27.45 4.06
C PHE A 310 10.48 26.06 3.44
N LYS A 311 11.60 25.41 3.17
CA LYS A 311 11.66 24.04 2.62
C LYS A 311 12.67 23.19 3.43
N VAL A 312 12.34 21.92 3.59
CA VAL A 312 13.28 20.91 4.07
C VAL A 312 13.97 20.32 2.84
N PRO A 313 15.28 20.51 2.66
CA PRO A 313 16.01 19.93 1.53
C PRO A 313 16.01 18.39 1.59
N PRO A 314 15.91 17.70 0.44
CA PRO A 314 15.88 16.22 0.39
C PRO A 314 17.14 15.57 0.95
N ASP A 315 18.30 16.16 0.74
CA ASP A 315 19.61 15.70 1.22
C ASP A 315 19.71 15.71 2.75
N ILE A 316 19.19 16.74 3.43
CA ILE A 316 19.12 16.77 4.90
C ILE A 316 18.18 15.69 5.45
N ALA A 317 17.19 15.29 4.68
CA ALA A 317 16.24 14.27 5.11
C ALA A 317 16.78 12.83 4.99
N ILE A 318 17.87 12.63 4.26
CA ILE A 318 18.46 11.31 3.96
C ILE A 318 19.73 11.05 4.78
N ASP A 319 20.51 12.09 5.11
CA ASP A 319 21.72 12.02 5.97
C ASP A 319 21.35 11.86 7.46
#